data_974a499a9420a5d55d62612a4a7f276d
#
_entry.id   974a499a9420a5d55d62612a4a7f276d
#
_cell.length_a   1.000
_cell.length_b   1.000
_cell.length_c   1.000
_cell.angle_alpha   90.00
_cell.angle_beta   90.00
_cell.angle_gamma   90.00
#
_symmetry.space_group_name_H-M   'P 1'
#
loop_
_entity.id
_entity.type
_entity.pdbx_description
1 polymer ?
#
loop_
_entity_poly.entity_id
_entity_poly.type
_entity_poly.pdbx_seq_one_letter_code
_entity_poly.pdbx_strand_id
1 'polypeptide(L)'
;MTDTPTANPDWLPIDAALARLGVARQTLYAYVSRGLLRTRSDPADPRRSLYDRHGLDALVERRRRGRARTAVAASTIDFGEPVLASRITRIADHRLTYRGVDAVALSQHATLEEAATLLWESAPFPDLPPIEAPTLEGGTAIQRCMQAAASMAGQAIWARSPEALHMDAARLLRTLTAAATAAPATGPVHQSLASAWNADAAGADLIRRALVLSADHEL
;
A
#
# COMPACT_ATOMS: atom_id res chain seq x y z
N MET A 1 49.93 33.50 18.85
CA MET A 1 49.26 32.63 17.89
C MET A 1 48.20 31.86 18.64
N THR A 2 46.98 32.34 18.59
CA THR A 2 45.83 31.70 19.22
C THR A 2 45.25 30.69 18.24
N ASP A 3 45.48 29.43 18.56
CA ASP A 3 44.94 28.29 17.81
C ASP A 3 43.42 28.24 18.01
N THR A 4 42.68 28.64 17.00
CA THR A 4 41.22 28.52 17.00
C THR A 4 40.87 27.05 16.84
N PRO A 5 40.18 26.37 17.78
CA PRO A 5 39.85 24.97 17.64
C PRO A 5 38.95 24.79 16.44
N THR A 6 39.42 24.03 15.47
CA THR A 6 38.72 23.66 14.25
C THR A 6 37.40 22.95 14.62
N ALA A 7 36.28 23.66 14.44
CA ALA A 7 34.96 23.10 14.68
C ALA A 7 34.78 21.87 13.81
N ASN A 8 34.61 20.72 14.45
CA ASN A 8 34.38 19.47 13.72
C ASN A 8 33.02 19.57 13.00
N PRO A 9 32.95 19.53 11.65
CA PRO A 9 31.73 19.81 10.90
C PRO A 9 30.57 18.84 11.18
N ASP A 10 30.87 17.70 11.80
CA ASP A 10 29.86 16.65 12.08
C ASP A 10 29.15 16.81 13.42
N TRP A 11 29.58 17.76 14.25
CA TRP A 11 29.04 17.96 15.60
C TRP A 11 28.66 19.42 15.82
N LEU A 12 27.42 19.67 16.22
CA LEU A 12 26.85 20.98 16.38
C LEU A 12 26.60 21.35 17.86
N PRO A 13 26.86 22.59 18.29
CA PRO A 13 26.47 23.06 19.61
C PRO A 13 24.94 23.17 19.73
N ILE A 14 24.44 23.26 20.97
CA ILE A 14 23.01 23.21 21.27
C ILE A 14 22.19 24.25 20.49
N ASP A 15 22.68 25.48 20.37
CA ASP A 15 21.95 26.57 19.72
C ASP A 15 21.79 26.28 18.21
N ALA A 16 22.83 25.77 17.57
CA ALA A 16 22.79 25.34 16.17
C ALA A 16 21.88 24.13 15.99
N ALA A 17 21.87 23.17 16.93
CA ALA A 17 20.98 22.01 16.90
C ALA A 17 19.51 22.43 17.06
N LEU A 18 19.21 23.35 17.96
CA LEU A 18 17.85 23.89 18.15
C LEU A 18 17.36 24.66 16.94
N ALA A 19 18.21 25.53 16.36
CA ALA A 19 17.88 26.27 15.15
C ALA A 19 17.58 25.32 13.95
N ARG A 20 18.39 24.26 13.81
CA ARG A 20 18.24 23.28 12.72
C ARG A 20 16.97 22.42 12.84
N LEU A 21 16.61 22.00 14.08
CA LEU A 21 15.39 21.21 14.32
C LEU A 21 14.14 22.07 14.43
N GLY A 22 14.24 23.35 14.74
CA GLY A 22 13.11 24.25 15.01
C GLY A 22 12.25 23.74 16.18
N VAL A 23 12.88 23.34 17.30
CA VAL A 23 12.22 22.81 18.50
C VAL A 23 12.69 23.48 19.78
N ALA A 24 11.90 23.36 20.84
CA ALA A 24 12.30 23.78 22.16
C ALA A 24 13.40 22.86 22.75
N ARG A 25 14.22 23.38 23.64
CA ARG A 25 15.33 22.68 24.31
C ARG A 25 14.89 21.39 24.98
N GLN A 26 13.73 21.38 25.61
CA GLN A 26 13.15 20.20 26.25
C GLN A 26 12.89 19.06 25.25
N THR A 27 12.45 19.38 24.03
CA THR A 27 12.21 18.39 22.95
C THR A 27 13.52 17.81 22.43
N LEU A 28 14.59 18.62 22.34
CA LEU A 28 15.92 18.14 21.96
C LEU A 28 16.43 17.11 22.99
N TYR A 29 16.29 17.38 24.26
CA TYR A 29 16.67 16.46 25.32
C TYR A 29 15.85 15.17 25.31
N ALA A 30 14.56 15.26 24.98
CA ALA A 30 13.72 14.07 24.81
C ALA A 30 14.17 13.18 23.65
N TYR A 31 14.72 13.74 22.56
CA TYR A 31 15.30 12.94 21.47
C TYR A 31 16.57 12.22 21.91
N VAL A 32 17.41 12.87 22.71
CA VAL A 32 18.63 12.28 23.27
C VAL A 32 18.28 11.13 24.23
N SER A 33 17.38 11.38 25.20
CA SER A 33 16.99 10.39 26.21
C SER A 33 16.33 9.14 25.61
N ARG A 34 15.69 9.28 24.44
CA ARG A 34 15.08 8.17 23.68
C ARG A 34 16.07 7.50 22.71
N GLY A 35 17.35 7.89 22.71
CA GLY A 35 18.35 7.32 21.81
C GLY A 35 18.19 7.71 20.34
N LEU A 36 17.35 8.67 20.02
CA LEU A 36 17.09 9.13 18.65
C LEU A 36 18.14 10.12 18.13
N LEU A 37 18.95 10.69 19.01
CA LEU A 37 20.00 11.64 18.71
C LEU A 37 21.22 11.39 19.59
N ARG A 38 22.38 11.22 18.95
CA ARG A 38 23.64 11.02 19.67
C ARG A 38 24.21 12.35 20.11
N THR A 39 24.85 12.33 21.28
CA THR A 39 25.57 13.47 21.87
C THR A 39 26.95 13.05 22.34
N ARG A 40 27.86 14.02 22.43
CA ARG A 40 29.14 13.88 23.11
C ARG A 40 29.47 15.16 23.85
N SER A 41 30.40 15.11 24.82
CA SER A 41 30.96 16.30 25.44
C SER A 41 31.81 17.10 24.46
N ASP A 42 31.77 18.41 24.56
CA ASP A 42 32.67 19.30 23.80
C ASP A 42 34.10 19.13 24.32
N PRO A 43 35.09 18.81 23.49
CA PRO A 43 36.48 18.72 23.91
C PRO A 43 37.06 20.01 24.47
N ALA A 44 36.53 21.16 24.07
CA ALA A 44 36.98 22.47 24.57
C ALA A 44 36.28 22.89 25.87
N ASP A 45 35.07 22.41 26.13
CA ASP A 45 34.33 22.67 27.38
C ASP A 45 33.46 21.44 27.74
N PRO A 46 33.90 20.57 28.66
CA PRO A 46 33.18 19.35 29.05
C PRO A 46 31.78 19.60 29.64
N ARG A 47 31.43 20.84 30.01
CA ARG A 47 30.08 21.19 30.46
C ARG A 47 29.11 21.41 29.32
N ARG A 48 29.60 21.48 28.06
CA ARG A 48 28.78 21.62 26.86
C ARG A 48 28.63 20.28 26.14
N SER A 49 27.45 20.09 25.57
CA SER A 49 27.16 18.93 24.73
C SER A 49 27.13 19.32 23.26
N LEU A 50 27.72 18.48 22.44
CA LEU A 50 27.65 18.55 20.98
C LEU A 50 26.71 17.46 20.47
N TYR A 51 25.98 17.76 19.41
CA TYR A 51 24.93 16.94 18.83
C TYR A 51 25.31 16.48 17.43
N ASP A 52 25.09 15.19 17.12
CA ASP A 52 25.40 14.59 15.83
C ASP A 52 24.59 15.24 14.70
N ARG A 53 25.29 15.84 13.75
CA ARG A 53 24.69 16.53 12.59
C ARG A 53 23.84 15.60 11.73
N HIS A 54 24.32 14.40 11.43
CA HIS A 54 23.59 13.42 10.61
C HIS A 54 22.31 12.96 11.30
N GLY A 55 22.35 12.75 12.61
CA GLY A 55 21.16 12.45 13.41
C GLY A 55 20.14 13.59 13.39
N LEU A 56 20.62 14.84 13.48
CA LEU A 56 19.76 16.03 13.36
C LEU A 56 19.08 16.12 12.00
N ASP A 57 19.83 15.89 10.90
CA ASP A 57 19.31 15.93 9.54
C ASP A 57 18.26 14.84 9.30
N ALA A 58 18.50 13.66 9.81
CA ALA A 58 17.54 12.55 9.74
C ALA A 58 16.23 12.87 10.49
N LEU A 59 16.32 13.53 11.65
CA LEU A 59 15.16 13.98 12.42
C LEU A 59 14.38 15.10 11.71
N VAL A 60 15.07 16.06 11.09
CA VAL A 60 14.45 17.12 10.27
C VAL A 60 13.66 16.51 9.13
N GLU A 61 14.27 15.59 8.37
CA GLU A 61 13.64 14.94 7.23
C GLU A 61 12.46 14.05 7.65
N ARG A 62 12.58 13.34 8.78
CA ARG A 62 11.47 12.56 9.35
C ARG A 62 10.28 13.45 9.73
N ARG A 63 10.55 14.63 10.32
CA ARG A 63 9.48 15.59 10.66
C ARG A 63 8.86 16.23 9.44
N ARG A 64 9.65 16.53 8.40
CA ARG A 64 9.16 17.06 7.13
C ARG A 64 8.20 16.08 6.47
N ARG A 65 8.57 14.79 6.42
CA ARG A 65 7.70 13.71 5.93
C ARG A 65 6.44 13.54 6.78
N GLY A 66 6.55 13.63 8.10
CA GLY A 66 5.40 13.60 9.00
C GLY A 66 4.44 14.78 8.80
N ARG A 67 4.97 15.99 8.62
CA ARG A 67 4.14 17.19 8.35
C ARG A 67 3.45 17.14 6.99
N ALA A 68 4.12 16.62 5.96
CA ALA A 68 3.49 16.43 4.66
C ALA A 68 2.32 15.44 4.74
N ARG A 69 2.48 14.34 5.48
CA ARG A 69 1.39 13.38 5.74
C ARG A 69 0.25 14.00 6.57
N THR A 70 0.58 14.76 7.59
CA THR A 70 -0.41 15.43 8.45
C THR A 70 -1.15 16.54 7.69
N ALA A 71 -0.48 17.28 6.80
CA ALA A 71 -1.11 18.28 5.95
C ALA A 71 -2.06 17.64 4.92
N VAL A 72 -1.67 16.53 4.33
CA VAL A 72 -2.54 15.72 3.45
C VAL A 72 -3.72 15.16 4.25
N ALA A 73 -3.48 14.57 5.42
CA ALA A 73 -4.53 14.08 6.30
C ALA A 73 -5.47 15.20 6.77
N ALA A 74 -4.95 16.38 7.16
CA ALA A 74 -5.77 17.50 7.59
C ALA A 74 -6.65 18.07 6.49
N SER A 75 -6.15 18.15 5.24
CA SER A 75 -6.97 18.58 4.10
C SER A 75 -8.07 17.58 3.74
N THR A 76 -7.96 16.34 4.19
CA THR A 76 -8.91 15.25 3.94
C THR A 76 -9.90 15.08 5.09
N ILE A 77 -9.48 15.41 6.33
CA ILE A 77 -10.36 15.42 7.51
C ILE A 77 -11.50 16.44 7.35
N ASP A 78 -11.32 17.51 6.57
CA ASP A 78 -12.39 18.44 6.21
C ASP A 78 -13.51 17.78 5.37
N PHE A 79 -13.26 16.60 4.78
CA PHE A 79 -14.24 15.80 4.04
C PHE A 79 -14.62 14.48 4.73
N GLY A 80 -14.09 14.19 5.91
CA GLY A 80 -14.49 13.03 6.72
C GLY A 80 -13.94 11.68 6.25
N GLU A 81 -13.02 11.64 5.30
CA GLU A 81 -12.43 10.39 4.79
C GLU A 81 -10.93 10.27 5.13
N PRO A 82 -10.49 9.16 5.75
CA PRO A 82 -9.07 8.93 6.00
C PRO A 82 -8.33 8.66 4.67
N VAL A 83 -7.44 9.57 4.26
CA VAL A 83 -6.57 9.33 3.09
C VAL A 83 -5.33 8.55 3.50
N LEU A 84 -5.23 7.33 3.03
CA LEU A 84 -3.99 6.57 3.05
C LEU A 84 -3.19 6.92 1.79
N ALA A 85 -1.90 7.27 1.97
CA ALA A 85 -1.01 7.47 0.83
C ALA A 85 -0.74 6.10 0.18
N SER A 86 -1.42 5.80 -0.90
CA SER A 86 -1.23 4.61 -1.72
C SER A 86 -0.37 4.94 -2.95
N ARG A 87 0.42 3.96 -3.42
CA ARG A 87 1.09 3.99 -4.73
C ARG A 87 0.38 3.11 -5.76
N ILE A 88 -0.72 2.50 -5.36
CA ILE A 88 -1.47 1.55 -6.16
C ILE A 88 -2.56 2.30 -6.92
N THR A 89 -3.50 2.89 -6.21
CA THR A 89 -4.61 3.61 -6.81
C THR A 89 -4.53 5.09 -6.48
N ARG A 90 -4.86 5.92 -7.46
CA ARG A 90 -4.97 7.36 -7.29
C ARG A 90 -6.22 7.86 -8.00
N ILE A 91 -7.00 8.66 -7.27
CA ILE A 91 -8.09 9.45 -7.83
C ILE A 91 -7.65 10.92 -7.77
N ALA A 92 -7.45 11.54 -8.92
CA ALA A 92 -7.11 12.96 -9.02
C ALA A 92 -7.67 13.52 -10.33
N ASP A 93 -8.12 14.78 -10.30
CA ASP A 93 -8.66 15.47 -11.46
C ASP A 93 -9.78 14.66 -12.15
N HIS A 94 -10.66 14.03 -11.36
CA HIS A 94 -11.74 13.14 -11.80
C HIS A 94 -11.26 11.91 -12.60
N ARG A 95 -10.01 11.48 -12.43
CA ARG A 95 -9.43 10.32 -13.09
C ARG A 95 -9.00 9.28 -12.07
N LEU A 96 -9.41 8.04 -12.32
CA LEU A 96 -8.95 6.86 -11.59
C LEU A 96 -7.73 6.29 -12.33
N THR A 97 -6.64 6.10 -11.60
CA THR A 97 -5.43 5.47 -12.16
C THR A 97 -4.96 4.32 -11.27
N TYR A 98 -4.54 3.22 -11.89
CA TYR A 98 -3.88 2.09 -11.26
C TYR A 98 -2.39 2.15 -11.59
N ARG A 99 -1.53 2.37 -10.59
CA ARG A 99 -0.08 2.54 -10.76
C ARG A 99 0.30 3.50 -11.90
N GLY A 100 -0.48 4.58 -12.00
CA GLY A 100 -0.27 5.61 -13.02
C GLY A 100 -0.91 5.33 -14.39
N VAL A 101 -1.51 4.16 -14.60
CA VAL A 101 -2.26 3.81 -15.81
C VAL A 101 -3.72 4.22 -15.63
N ASP A 102 -4.29 4.93 -16.58
CA ASP A 102 -5.70 5.32 -16.56
C ASP A 102 -6.61 4.08 -16.57
N ALA A 103 -7.43 3.90 -15.53
CA ALA A 103 -8.25 2.71 -15.34
C ALA A 103 -9.37 2.61 -16.39
N VAL A 104 -9.90 3.73 -16.89
CA VAL A 104 -10.91 3.74 -17.94
C VAL A 104 -10.28 3.29 -19.26
N ALA A 105 -9.10 3.79 -19.61
CA ALA A 105 -8.37 3.32 -20.80
C ALA A 105 -8.00 1.85 -20.68
N LEU A 106 -7.53 1.41 -19.50
CA LEU A 106 -7.22 0.01 -19.23
C LEU A 106 -8.45 -0.88 -19.43
N SER A 107 -9.61 -0.46 -18.94
CA SER A 107 -10.87 -1.22 -19.06
C SER A 107 -11.34 -1.44 -20.50
N GLN A 108 -10.83 -0.72 -21.48
CA GLN A 108 -11.21 -0.91 -22.88
C GLN A 108 -10.71 -2.23 -23.47
N HIS A 109 -9.60 -2.78 -22.93
CA HIS A 109 -8.93 -3.94 -23.50
C HIS A 109 -8.50 -5.01 -22.49
N ALA A 110 -8.16 -4.59 -21.25
CA ALA A 110 -7.62 -5.50 -20.26
C ALA A 110 -8.69 -6.39 -19.61
N THR A 111 -8.25 -7.55 -19.12
CA THR A 111 -8.99 -8.43 -18.23
C THR A 111 -8.73 -8.09 -16.76
N LEU A 112 -9.49 -8.68 -15.83
CA LEU A 112 -9.23 -8.55 -14.40
C LEU A 112 -7.86 -9.14 -14.02
N GLU A 113 -7.47 -10.22 -14.65
CA GLU A 113 -6.17 -10.88 -14.43
C GLU A 113 -4.99 -10.00 -14.86
N GLU A 114 -5.13 -9.28 -15.98
CA GLU A 114 -4.14 -8.30 -16.43
C GLU A 114 -4.09 -7.08 -15.51
N ALA A 115 -5.25 -6.61 -15.05
CA ALA A 115 -5.31 -5.55 -14.04
C ALA A 115 -4.66 -5.98 -12.72
N ALA A 116 -4.89 -7.22 -12.27
CA ALA A 116 -4.24 -7.79 -11.09
C ALA A 116 -2.72 -7.85 -11.25
N THR A 117 -2.21 -8.26 -12.42
CA THR A 117 -0.78 -8.27 -12.73
C THR A 117 -0.16 -6.88 -12.59
N LEU A 118 -0.84 -5.85 -13.11
CA LEU A 118 -0.42 -4.46 -12.96
C LEU A 118 -0.43 -4.02 -11.48
N LEU A 119 -1.51 -4.27 -10.76
CA LEU A 119 -1.68 -3.87 -9.36
C LEU A 119 -0.66 -4.53 -8.43
N TRP A 120 -0.38 -5.81 -8.65
CA TRP A 120 0.56 -6.58 -7.82
C TRP A 120 2.03 -6.37 -8.19
N GLU A 121 2.33 -5.69 -9.31
CA GLU A 121 3.70 -5.59 -9.85
C GLU A 121 4.35 -6.96 -10.00
N SER A 122 3.58 -7.94 -10.46
CA SER A 122 3.99 -9.33 -10.50
C SER A 122 4.33 -9.80 -11.91
N ALA A 123 4.85 -11.00 -12.01
CA ALA A 123 4.85 -11.80 -13.22
C ALA A 123 3.41 -11.97 -13.75
N PRO A 124 3.22 -12.39 -15.01
CA PRO A 124 1.91 -12.66 -15.57
C PRO A 124 1.03 -13.48 -14.62
N PHE A 125 -0.28 -13.23 -14.66
CA PHE A 125 -1.23 -13.93 -13.80
C PHE A 125 -1.03 -15.46 -13.94
N PRO A 126 -0.96 -16.22 -12.83
CA PRO A 126 -0.65 -17.63 -12.87
C PRO A 126 -1.68 -18.41 -13.68
N ASP A 127 -1.20 -19.32 -14.55
CA ASP A 127 -2.07 -20.30 -15.18
C ASP A 127 -2.47 -21.36 -14.15
N LEU A 128 -3.75 -21.42 -13.86
CA LEU A 128 -4.31 -22.34 -12.86
C LEU A 128 -5.19 -23.38 -13.58
N PRO A 129 -5.15 -24.63 -13.13
CA PRO A 129 -6.11 -25.62 -13.60
C PRO A 129 -7.54 -25.17 -13.25
N PRO A 130 -8.56 -25.72 -13.89
CA PRO A 130 -9.96 -25.49 -13.52
C PRO A 130 -10.17 -25.72 -12.03
N ILE A 131 -10.85 -24.79 -11.37
CA ILE A 131 -11.23 -24.93 -9.97
C ILE A 131 -12.71 -25.28 -9.93
N GLU A 132 -13.01 -26.44 -9.35
CA GLU A 132 -14.39 -26.89 -9.15
C GLU A 132 -15.15 -25.96 -8.20
N ALA A 133 -16.44 -25.82 -8.45
CA ALA A 133 -17.29 -25.08 -7.54
C ALA A 133 -17.27 -25.76 -6.16
N PRO A 134 -16.99 -25.03 -5.07
CA PRO A 134 -17.07 -25.64 -3.75
C PRO A 134 -18.49 -26.08 -3.47
N THR A 135 -18.64 -27.26 -2.83
CA THR A 135 -19.94 -27.77 -2.41
C THR A 135 -20.44 -26.89 -1.26
N LEU A 136 -21.31 -25.95 -1.59
CA LEU A 136 -21.87 -24.98 -0.65
C LEU A 136 -23.38 -25.14 -0.61
N GLU A 137 -23.96 -25.15 0.57
CA GLU A 137 -25.40 -25.25 0.73
C GLU A 137 -26.07 -23.94 0.35
N GLY A 138 -26.83 -23.96 -0.74
CA GLY A 138 -27.79 -22.91 -1.12
C GLY A 138 -27.28 -21.47 -1.14
N GLY A 139 -28.19 -20.54 -1.15
CA GLY A 139 -27.89 -19.12 -0.93
C GLY A 139 -27.57 -18.31 -2.21
N THR A 140 -27.41 -17.02 -2.01
CA THR A 140 -27.03 -16.07 -3.06
C THR A 140 -25.55 -16.25 -3.46
N ALA A 141 -25.16 -15.72 -4.60
CA ALA A 141 -23.74 -15.71 -5.04
C ALA A 141 -22.82 -15.10 -3.95
N ILE A 142 -23.26 -14.01 -3.30
CA ILE A 142 -22.50 -13.37 -2.20
C ILE A 142 -22.31 -14.33 -1.02
N GLN A 143 -23.36 -15.03 -0.59
CA GLN A 143 -23.26 -16.00 0.51
C GLN A 143 -22.30 -17.14 0.18
N ARG A 144 -22.36 -17.67 -1.05
CA ARG A 144 -21.40 -18.70 -1.50
C ARG A 144 -19.97 -18.18 -1.53
N CYS A 145 -19.74 -16.96 -2.02
CA CYS A 145 -18.41 -16.35 -1.99
C CYS A 145 -17.89 -16.17 -0.57
N MET A 146 -18.71 -15.71 0.36
CA MET A 146 -18.32 -15.55 1.77
C MET A 146 -17.96 -16.90 2.42
N GLN A 147 -18.74 -17.95 2.18
CA GLN A 147 -18.45 -19.30 2.68
C GLN A 147 -17.13 -19.84 2.09
N ALA A 148 -16.93 -19.67 0.77
CA ALA A 148 -15.69 -20.06 0.10
C ALA A 148 -14.47 -19.33 0.65
N ALA A 149 -14.55 -17.99 0.83
CA ALA A 149 -13.49 -17.22 1.44
C ALA A 149 -13.19 -17.66 2.87
N ALA A 150 -14.21 -17.89 3.68
CA ALA A 150 -14.05 -18.36 5.06
C ALA A 150 -13.39 -19.74 5.14
N SER A 151 -13.70 -20.66 4.22
CA SER A 151 -13.07 -21.99 4.17
C SER A 151 -11.56 -21.92 3.84
N MET A 152 -11.13 -20.90 3.09
CA MET A 152 -9.72 -20.67 2.75
C MET A 152 -8.96 -19.95 3.85
N ALA A 153 -9.63 -19.18 4.71
CA ALA A 153 -8.97 -18.38 5.75
C ALA A 153 -8.15 -19.22 6.73
N GLY A 154 -8.56 -20.44 7.03
CA GLY A 154 -7.82 -21.37 7.89
C GLY A 154 -6.48 -21.85 7.31
N GLN A 155 -6.25 -21.65 6.02
CA GLN A 155 -5.00 -22.01 5.33
C GLN A 155 -4.06 -20.80 5.17
N ALA A 156 -4.47 -19.62 5.63
CA ALA A 156 -3.68 -18.41 5.52
C ALA A 156 -2.41 -18.50 6.39
N ILE A 157 -1.24 -18.30 5.77
CA ILE A 157 0.06 -18.26 6.44
C ILE A 157 0.61 -16.84 6.30
N TRP A 158 0.97 -16.21 7.41
CA TRP A 158 1.36 -14.79 7.49
C TRP A 158 2.73 -14.46 6.86
N ALA A 159 3.62 -15.44 6.72
CA ALA A 159 4.97 -15.23 6.18
C ALA A 159 5.16 -16.01 4.88
N ARG A 160 4.74 -15.41 3.76
CA ARG A 160 4.90 -15.98 2.42
C ARG A 160 5.77 -15.12 1.52
N SER A 161 6.43 -15.75 0.55
CA SER A 161 7.10 -14.99 -0.52
C SER A 161 6.06 -14.26 -1.40
N PRO A 162 6.44 -13.19 -2.08
CA PRO A 162 5.54 -12.49 -3.02
C PRO A 162 4.91 -13.44 -4.06
N GLU A 163 5.69 -14.39 -4.61
CA GLU A 163 5.22 -15.36 -5.60
C GLU A 163 4.14 -16.29 -5.02
N ALA A 164 4.32 -16.73 -3.78
CA ALA A 164 3.33 -17.55 -3.08
C ALA A 164 2.05 -16.77 -2.78
N LEU A 165 2.17 -15.49 -2.43
CA LEU A 165 1.02 -14.60 -2.23
C LEU A 165 0.24 -14.37 -3.53
N HIS A 166 0.92 -14.16 -4.67
CA HIS A 166 0.27 -14.02 -5.97
C HIS A 166 -0.45 -15.30 -6.39
N MET A 167 0.15 -16.46 -6.13
CA MET A 167 -0.49 -17.75 -6.39
C MET A 167 -1.74 -17.95 -5.53
N ASP A 168 -1.67 -17.60 -4.25
CA ASP A 168 -2.83 -17.69 -3.34
C ASP A 168 -3.94 -16.73 -3.74
N ALA A 169 -3.59 -15.49 -4.11
CA ALA A 169 -4.55 -14.51 -4.59
C ALA A 169 -5.24 -14.97 -5.89
N ALA A 170 -4.48 -15.54 -6.83
CA ALA A 170 -5.03 -16.10 -8.04
C ALA A 170 -5.97 -17.28 -7.76
N ARG A 171 -5.60 -18.18 -6.84
CA ARG A 171 -6.47 -19.28 -6.39
C ARG A 171 -7.74 -18.77 -5.73
N LEU A 172 -7.62 -17.77 -4.86
CA LEU A 172 -8.77 -17.13 -4.21
C LEU A 172 -9.74 -16.57 -5.26
N LEU A 173 -9.24 -15.80 -6.23
CA LEU A 173 -10.04 -15.21 -7.29
C LEU A 173 -10.79 -16.29 -8.08
N ARG A 174 -10.12 -17.38 -8.46
CA ARG A 174 -10.74 -18.52 -9.15
C ARG A 174 -11.79 -19.23 -8.30
N THR A 175 -11.48 -19.47 -7.02
CA THR A 175 -12.42 -20.10 -6.08
C THR A 175 -13.68 -19.25 -5.88
N LEU A 176 -13.53 -17.93 -5.74
CA LEU A 176 -14.65 -17.02 -5.64
C LEU A 176 -15.48 -16.97 -6.92
N THR A 177 -14.83 -17.04 -8.09
CA THR A 177 -15.52 -17.13 -9.38
C THR A 177 -16.36 -18.42 -9.45
N ALA A 178 -15.80 -19.57 -9.11
CA ALA A 178 -16.51 -20.84 -9.09
C ALA A 178 -17.68 -20.81 -8.07
N ALA A 179 -17.47 -20.23 -6.90
CA ALA A 179 -18.53 -20.07 -5.90
C ALA A 179 -19.66 -19.14 -6.37
N ALA A 180 -19.31 -18.03 -7.02
CA ALA A 180 -20.29 -17.06 -7.54
C ALA A 180 -21.16 -17.68 -8.63
N THR A 181 -20.57 -18.45 -9.52
CA THR A 181 -21.24 -19.09 -10.66
C THR A 181 -21.91 -20.41 -10.32
N ALA A 182 -21.55 -21.05 -9.20
CA ALA A 182 -21.86 -22.43 -8.87
C ALA A 182 -21.46 -23.43 -9.99
N ALA A 183 -20.37 -23.12 -10.69
CA ALA A 183 -19.83 -23.90 -11.80
C ALA A 183 -18.29 -23.86 -11.78
N PRO A 184 -17.60 -24.79 -12.44
CA PRO A 184 -16.13 -24.75 -12.53
C PRO A 184 -15.65 -23.44 -13.15
N ALA A 185 -14.64 -22.81 -12.53
CA ALA A 185 -14.02 -21.61 -13.07
C ALA A 185 -12.87 -21.97 -14.00
N THR A 186 -13.00 -21.61 -15.27
CA THR A 186 -12.01 -21.82 -16.32
C THR A 186 -11.75 -20.54 -17.08
N GLY A 187 -10.53 -20.32 -17.54
CA GLY A 187 -10.20 -19.12 -18.32
C GLY A 187 -10.40 -17.80 -17.54
N PRO A 188 -10.55 -16.66 -18.21
CA PRO A 188 -10.75 -15.36 -17.58
C PRO A 188 -12.05 -15.27 -16.77
N VAL A 189 -12.02 -14.56 -15.64
CA VAL A 189 -13.16 -14.40 -14.71
C VAL A 189 -14.42 -13.93 -15.44
N HIS A 190 -14.29 -12.88 -16.28
CA HIS A 190 -15.45 -12.33 -17.01
C HIS A 190 -16.13 -13.34 -17.92
N GLN A 191 -15.36 -14.27 -18.51
CA GLN A 191 -15.92 -15.31 -19.38
C GLN A 191 -16.69 -16.37 -18.57
N SER A 192 -16.14 -16.78 -17.43
CA SER A 192 -16.83 -17.70 -16.51
C SER A 192 -18.15 -17.11 -16.02
N LEU A 193 -18.15 -15.82 -15.64
CA LEU A 193 -19.37 -15.12 -15.23
C LEU A 193 -20.36 -14.97 -16.37
N ALA A 194 -19.92 -14.54 -17.54
CA ALA A 194 -20.78 -14.38 -18.72
C ALA A 194 -21.45 -15.70 -19.11
N SER A 195 -20.69 -16.81 -19.12
CA SER A 195 -21.22 -18.14 -19.38
C SER A 195 -22.29 -18.55 -18.38
N ALA A 196 -22.01 -18.38 -17.08
CA ALA A 196 -22.94 -18.76 -16.01
C ALA A 196 -24.24 -17.93 -16.01
N TRP A 197 -24.16 -16.69 -16.47
CA TRP A 197 -25.31 -15.79 -16.53
C TRP A 197 -25.97 -15.70 -17.90
N ASN A 198 -25.54 -16.54 -18.84
CA ASN A 198 -26.02 -16.54 -20.25
C ASN A 198 -25.93 -15.17 -20.91
N ALA A 199 -24.88 -14.42 -20.59
CA ALA A 199 -24.63 -13.12 -21.19
C ALA A 199 -24.07 -13.29 -22.63
N ASP A 200 -24.50 -12.42 -23.52
CA ASP A 200 -23.96 -12.32 -24.87
C ASP A 200 -22.54 -11.67 -24.88
N ALA A 201 -21.98 -11.50 -26.06
CA ALA A 201 -20.65 -10.89 -26.20
C ALA A 201 -20.58 -9.46 -25.64
N ALA A 202 -21.65 -8.67 -25.79
CA ALA A 202 -21.72 -7.30 -25.25
C ALA A 202 -21.81 -7.33 -23.72
N GLY A 203 -22.58 -8.24 -23.15
CA GLY A 203 -22.67 -8.47 -21.71
C GLY A 203 -21.34 -8.98 -21.14
N ALA A 204 -20.64 -9.87 -21.82
CA ALA A 204 -19.31 -10.33 -21.41
C ALA A 204 -18.29 -9.18 -21.38
N ASP A 205 -18.31 -8.28 -22.37
CA ASP A 205 -17.45 -7.09 -22.40
C ASP A 205 -17.81 -6.10 -21.28
N LEU A 206 -19.09 -5.91 -21.00
CA LEU A 206 -19.54 -5.07 -19.89
C LEU A 206 -19.05 -5.61 -18.53
N ILE A 207 -19.18 -6.93 -18.30
CA ILE A 207 -18.66 -7.62 -17.11
C ILE A 207 -17.14 -7.41 -17.01
N ARG A 208 -16.41 -7.61 -18.11
CA ARG A 208 -14.95 -7.41 -18.15
C ARG A 208 -14.56 -6.00 -17.72
N ARG A 209 -15.20 -4.97 -18.29
CA ARG A 209 -14.93 -3.57 -17.95
C ARG A 209 -15.26 -3.26 -16.50
N ALA A 210 -16.40 -3.73 -16.01
CA ALA A 210 -16.80 -3.53 -14.62
C ALA A 210 -15.79 -4.12 -13.66
N LEU A 211 -15.31 -5.34 -13.91
CA LEU A 211 -14.28 -6.01 -13.10
C LEU A 211 -12.96 -5.22 -13.08
N VAL A 212 -12.51 -4.70 -14.23
CA VAL A 212 -11.28 -3.91 -14.30
C VAL A 212 -11.43 -2.58 -13.55
N LEU A 213 -12.56 -1.89 -13.70
CA LEU A 213 -12.81 -0.62 -13.00
C LEU A 213 -12.98 -0.78 -11.48
N SER A 214 -13.32 -1.99 -11.02
CA SER A 214 -13.47 -2.32 -9.61
C SER A 214 -12.29 -3.16 -9.07
N ALA A 215 -11.18 -3.26 -9.81
CA ALA A 215 -10.06 -4.15 -9.45
C ALA A 215 -9.32 -3.71 -8.19
N ASP A 216 -9.31 -2.42 -7.90
CA ASP A 216 -8.84 -1.87 -6.64
C ASP A 216 -9.90 -0.91 -6.12
N HIS A 217 -10.53 -1.31 -5.02
CA HIS A 217 -11.61 -0.57 -4.40
C HIS A 217 -11.15 -0.14 -3.02
N GLU A 218 -10.33 0.92 -2.96
CA GLU A 218 -10.11 1.64 -1.70
C GLU A 218 -11.38 2.49 -1.41
N LEU A 219 -12.07 2.11 -0.35
CA LEU A 219 -13.18 2.88 0.22
C LEU A 219 -12.65 4.02 1.06
#